data_23b54dc922c169f1311417617a1c5b75
#
_entry.id   23b54dc922c169f1311417617a1c5b75
#
_cell.length_a   1.000
_cell.length_b   1.000
_cell.length_c   1.000
_cell.angle_alpha   90.00
_cell.angle_beta   90.00
_cell.angle_gamma   90.00
#
_symmetry.space_group_name_H-M   'P 1'
#
loop_
_entity.id
_entity.type
_entity.pdbx_description
1 polymer ?
#
loop_
_entity_poly.entity_id
_entity_poly.type
_entity_poly.pdbx_seq_one_letter_code
_entity_poly.pdbx_strand_id
1 'polypeptide(L)'
;MTPFTRTSKCFLSLLLLGCGCSIGAQQPVNLPNGRVLTEVPGHPRPINNLPTNAVLSPDGKFAVFLHSGYGSYSSGKKQSLTVLELENNELTDFPDDRLGPDAHQTYFLGLAFSLDGHRLYASMASFTDPLGKNPGDTGNGIAVYTFENGRAAPERFLPLAPRVKISAGKLRRKEFNDVTYPAGLSVSTVNGAEAILVACNNSDEAILLNAADGKIIHRFDLSTFKRIPASLPYSAVITRDGKRGFVSLWNASSIAELDLASGRVVRVLPLEKPAAPLAGGSHPTALLLNGDDSTLYVALTNRDKILALDSHTLQTEATYSTKLP
;
A
#
# COMPACT_ATOMS: atom_id res chain seq x y z
N MET A 1 33.18 10.79 -91.03
CA MET A 1 32.31 9.98 -90.24
C MET A 1 32.45 10.47 -88.78
N THR A 2 31.51 11.27 -88.33
CA THR A 2 31.49 11.93 -87.06
C THR A 2 30.58 11.18 -86.07
N PRO A 3 30.93 10.98 -84.84
CA PRO A 3 29.94 10.60 -83.87
C PRO A 3 29.48 11.79 -83.03
N PHE A 4 28.21 11.82 -82.82
CA PHE A 4 27.44 12.73 -81.97
C PHE A 4 27.70 12.47 -80.52
N THR A 5 28.04 13.54 -79.78
CA THR A 5 28.06 13.55 -78.33
C THR A 5 26.71 14.08 -77.78
N ARG A 6 25.99 13.26 -77.01
CA ARG A 6 24.80 13.64 -76.28
C ARG A 6 25.16 13.86 -74.84
N THR A 7 25.13 15.10 -74.38
CA THR A 7 25.22 15.49 -72.97
C THR A 7 23.89 15.23 -72.29
N SER A 8 23.90 14.32 -71.31
CA SER A 8 22.74 14.04 -70.45
C SER A 8 22.86 14.88 -69.16
N LYS A 9 21.93 15.80 -68.97
CA LYS A 9 21.83 16.58 -67.73
C LYS A 9 21.08 15.73 -66.70
N CYS A 10 21.78 15.25 -65.65
CA CYS A 10 21.15 14.66 -64.47
C CYS A 10 20.52 15.77 -63.62
N PHE A 11 19.21 15.75 -63.53
CA PHE A 11 18.46 16.49 -62.50
C PHE A 11 18.48 15.67 -61.21
N LEU A 12 19.17 16.18 -60.23
CA LEU A 12 19.18 15.63 -58.84
C LEU A 12 17.96 16.19 -58.13
N SER A 13 16.89 15.42 -58.07
CA SER A 13 15.71 15.75 -57.24
C SER A 13 16.00 15.38 -55.79
N LEU A 14 16.22 16.40 -54.93
CA LEU A 14 16.35 16.25 -53.49
C LEU A 14 14.96 15.97 -52.91
N LEU A 15 14.65 14.70 -52.58
CA LEU A 15 13.47 14.33 -51.81
C LEU A 15 13.78 14.66 -50.33
N LEU A 16 13.23 15.75 -49.81
CA LEU A 16 13.12 16.02 -48.39
C LEU A 16 12.07 15.06 -47.80
N LEU A 17 12.52 13.96 -47.22
CA LEU A 17 11.71 13.13 -46.32
C LEU A 17 11.54 13.92 -45.00
N GLY A 18 10.44 14.65 -44.89
CA GLY A 18 9.97 15.17 -43.62
C GLY A 18 9.56 14.01 -42.71
N CYS A 19 10.42 13.65 -41.76
CA CYS A 19 10.00 12.86 -40.60
C CYS A 19 9.00 13.69 -39.79
N GLY A 20 7.75 13.61 -40.16
CA GLY A 20 6.67 14.04 -39.29
C GLY A 20 6.61 13.08 -38.07
N CYS A 21 7.17 13.50 -36.93
CA CYS A 21 6.81 12.88 -35.67
C CYS A 21 5.31 13.10 -35.48
N SER A 22 4.52 12.13 -35.89
CA SER A 22 3.12 12.03 -35.46
C SER A 22 3.17 11.79 -33.98
N ILE A 23 2.96 12.84 -33.18
CA ILE A 23 2.54 12.70 -31.79
C ILE A 23 1.16 12.04 -31.90
N GLY A 24 1.14 10.71 -31.83
CA GLY A 24 -0.10 9.94 -31.83
C GLY A 24 -0.93 10.40 -30.64
N ALA A 25 -1.99 11.14 -30.90
CA ALA A 25 -3.00 11.40 -29.89
C ALA A 25 -3.44 10.05 -29.34
N GLN A 26 -3.21 9.82 -28.06
CA GLN A 26 -3.58 8.60 -27.39
C GLN A 26 -5.10 8.44 -27.51
N GLN A 27 -5.55 7.36 -28.12
CA GLN A 27 -6.97 7.11 -28.29
C GLN A 27 -7.65 7.07 -26.93
N PRO A 28 -8.80 7.74 -26.76
CA PRO A 28 -9.50 7.75 -25.48
C PRO A 28 -9.85 6.32 -25.06
N VAL A 29 -9.46 5.95 -23.83
CA VAL A 29 -9.75 4.61 -23.31
C VAL A 29 -11.13 4.62 -22.65
N ASN A 30 -12.06 3.86 -23.23
CA ASN A 30 -13.37 3.66 -22.64
C ASN A 30 -13.29 2.67 -21.47
N LEU A 31 -13.79 3.08 -20.30
CA LEU A 31 -13.91 2.22 -19.13
C LEU A 31 -15.17 1.35 -19.23
N PRO A 32 -15.20 0.18 -18.55
CA PRO A 32 -16.39 -0.69 -18.52
C PRO A 32 -17.67 -0.03 -17.98
N ASN A 33 -17.53 1.03 -17.21
CA ASN A 33 -18.64 1.83 -16.68
C ASN A 33 -19.17 2.88 -17.66
N GLY A 34 -18.69 2.89 -18.92
CA GLY A 34 -19.09 3.85 -19.95
C GLY A 34 -18.42 5.22 -19.86
N ARG A 35 -17.49 5.42 -18.95
CA ARG A 35 -16.69 6.65 -18.86
C ARG A 35 -15.46 6.56 -19.73
N VAL A 36 -14.91 7.72 -20.07
CA VAL A 36 -13.69 7.85 -20.88
C VAL A 36 -12.57 8.35 -19.98
N LEU A 37 -11.42 7.67 -19.99
CA LEU A 37 -10.21 8.22 -19.39
C LEU A 37 -9.77 9.44 -20.18
N THR A 38 -9.76 10.59 -19.56
CA THR A 38 -9.18 11.82 -20.09
C THR A 38 -7.67 11.82 -19.84
N GLU A 39 -6.96 12.65 -20.59
CA GLU A 39 -5.53 12.85 -20.35
C GLU A 39 -5.27 13.27 -18.91
N VAL A 40 -4.28 12.63 -18.29
CA VAL A 40 -3.81 13.00 -16.96
C VAL A 40 -3.00 14.28 -17.11
N PRO A 41 -3.29 15.34 -16.32
CA PRO A 41 -2.49 16.57 -16.35
C PRO A 41 -1.01 16.29 -16.05
N GLY A 42 -0.12 16.98 -16.75
CA GLY A 42 1.32 16.86 -16.58
C GLY A 42 1.98 15.90 -17.57
N HIS A 43 3.10 15.32 -17.15
CA HIS A 43 3.86 14.37 -17.95
C HIS A 43 3.84 12.99 -17.25
N PRO A 44 2.81 12.17 -17.48
CA PRO A 44 2.72 10.85 -16.86
C PRO A 44 3.94 9.99 -17.25
N ARG A 45 4.56 9.38 -16.26
CA ARG A 45 5.66 8.43 -16.45
C ARG A 45 5.20 7.03 -16.09
N PRO A 46 5.64 6.02 -16.84
CA PRO A 46 5.40 4.65 -16.44
C PRO A 46 6.19 4.34 -15.15
N ILE A 47 5.50 3.82 -14.17
CA ILE A 47 6.09 3.18 -13.00
C ILE A 47 5.88 1.68 -13.11
N ASN A 48 6.46 0.90 -12.20
CA ASN A 48 6.31 -0.56 -12.21
C ASN A 48 4.84 -0.98 -11.99
N ASN A 49 4.59 -2.28 -11.94
CA ASN A 49 3.25 -2.87 -11.98
C ASN A 49 2.51 -2.79 -10.64
N LEU A 50 1.26 -2.33 -10.68
CA LEU A 50 0.30 -2.23 -9.58
C LEU A 50 0.85 -1.55 -8.31
N PRO A 51 1.00 -0.21 -8.31
CA PRO A 51 1.32 0.52 -7.09
C PRO A 51 0.15 0.43 -6.11
N THR A 52 0.41 -0.03 -4.89
CA THR A 52 -0.60 -0.20 -3.84
C THR A 52 -0.46 0.80 -2.71
N ASN A 53 0.70 1.42 -2.56
CA ASN A 53 0.94 2.46 -1.58
C ASN A 53 2.06 3.40 -2.04
N ALA A 54 2.07 4.61 -1.45
CA ALA A 54 3.13 5.59 -1.63
C ALA A 54 3.39 6.32 -0.32
N VAL A 55 4.66 6.56 0.01
CA VAL A 55 5.07 7.30 1.20
C VAL A 55 6.15 8.32 0.87
N LEU A 56 6.15 9.46 1.58
CA LEU A 56 7.21 10.45 1.49
C LEU A 56 8.30 10.14 2.50
N SER A 57 9.56 10.37 2.13
CA SER A 57 10.67 10.35 3.07
C SER A 57 10.51 11.46 4.12
N PRO A 58 11.00 11.29 5.36
CA PRO A 58 10.88 12.30 6.41
C PRO A 58 11.48 13.65 6.06
N ASP A 59 12.50 13.68 5.20
CA ASP A 59 13.14 14.90 4.69
C ASP A 59 12.41 15.53 3.49
N GLY A 60 11.34 14.87 3.00
CA GLY A 60 10.51 15.34 1.89
C GLY A 60 11.18 15.30 0.52
N LYS A 61 12.34 14.65 0.35
CA LYS A 61 13.06 14.61 -0.92
C LYS A 61 12.65 13.47 -1.84
N PHE A 62 12.10 12.40 -1.28
CA PHE A 62 11.77 11.19 -2.02
C PHE A 62 10.34 10.76 -1.78
N ALA A 63 9.69 10.25 -2.83
CA ALA A 63 8.47 9.46 -2.72
C ALA A 63 8.77 8.01 -3.09
N VAL A 64 8.35 7.08 -2.25
CA VAL A 64 8.56 5.63 -2.48
C VAL A 64 7.23 4.97 -2.73
N PHE A 65 7.13 4.22 -3.83
CA PHE A 65 5.95 3.47 -4.25
C PHE A 65 6.17 1.98 -4.03
N LEU A 66 5.19 1.32 -3.45
CA LEU A 66 5.17 -0.12 -3.25
C LEU A 66 4.43 -0.81 -4.39
N HIS A 67 5.10 -1.69 -5.12
CA HIS A 67 4.51 -2.45 -6.23
C HIS A 67 4.31 -3.90 -5.84
N SER A 68 3.05 -4.28 -5.62
CA SER A 68 2.70 -5.67 -5.27
C SER A 68 2.78 -6.65 -6.43
N GLY A 69 3.02 -6.16 -7.65
CA GLY A 69 3.35 -6.98 -8.78
C GLY A 69 2.21 -7.87 -9.29
N TYR A 70 0.96 -7.44 -9.18
CA TYR A 70 -0.17 -8.19 -9.74
C TYR A 70 0.06 -8.47 -11.24
N GLY A 71 -0.04 -9.75 -11.62
CA GLY A 71 0.28 -10.16 -12.99
C GLY A 71 1.77 -10.12 -13.33
N SER A 72 2.67 -9.96 -12.35
CA SER A 72 4.14 -9.94 -12.55
C SER A 72 4.63 -11.14 -13.30
N TYR A 73 4.09 -12.31 -13.00
CA TYR A 73 4.46 -13.57 -13.64
C TYR A 73 4.27 -13.52 -15.16
N SER A 74 3.11 -13.01 -15.62
CA SER A 74 2.78 -12.92 -17.04
C SER A 74 3.38 -11.68 -17.71
N SER A 75 3.60 -10.59 -16.95
CA SER A 75 4.16 -9.34 -17.48
C SER A 75 5.69 -9.28 -17.45
N GLY A 76 6.36 -10.22 -16.79
CA GLY A 76 7.80 -10.21 -16.57
C GLY A 76 8.27 -9.11 -15.62
N LYS A 77 7.36 -8.43 -14.93
CA LYS A 77 7.67 -7.38 -13.94
C LYS A 77 7.87 -8.00 -12.57
N LYS A 78 8.92 -7.60 -11.86
CA LYS A 78 9.17 -8.04 -10.49
C LYS A 78 8.42 -7.13 -9.52
N GLN A 79 8.10 -7.65 -8.33
CA GLN A 79 7.69 -6.82 -7.20
C GLN A 79 8.87 -5.93 -6.79
N SER A 80 8.60 -4.66 -6.50
CA SER A 80 9.67 -3.68 -6.28
C SER A 80 9.22 -2.50 -5.42
N LEU A 81 10.21 -1.73 -4.98
CA LEU A 81 10.04 -0.38 -4.50
C LEU A 81 10.52 0.57 -5.61
N THR A 82 9.65 1.47 -6.08
CA THR A 82 10.08 2.54 -6.99
C THR A 82 10.26 3.81 -6.20
N VAL A 83 11.42 4.44 -6.34
CA VAL A 83 11.77 5.70 -5.69
C VAL A 83 11.71 6.83 -6.72
N LEU A 84 10.95 7.87 -6.41
CA LEU A 84 10.93 9.14 -7.12
C LEU A 84 11.72 10.16 -6.33
N GLU A 85 12.79 10.67 -6.90
CA GLU A 85 13.49 11.86 -6.40
C GLU A 85 12.71 13.11 -6.82
N LEU A 86 12.21 13.88 -5.85
CA LEU A 86 11.27 14.97 -6.12
C LEU A 86 11.92 16.21 -6.71
N GLU A 87 13.21 16.43 -6.46
CA GLU A 87 13.93 17.60 -6.95
C GLU A 87 14.16 17.54 -8.47
N ASN A 88 14.67 16.42 -8.95
CA ASN A 88 15.01 16.23 -10.37
C ASN A 88 13.99 15.38 -11.13
N ASN A 89 12.97 14.87 -10.43
CA ASN A 89 11.91 14.04 -10.98
C ASN A 89 12.45 12.74 -11.62
N GLU A 90 13.44 12.11 -10.99
CA GLU A 90 14.00 10.83 -11.44
C GLU A 90 13.33 9.66 -10.75
N LEU A 91 13.03 8.61 -11.53
CA LEU A 91 12.45 7.35 -11.05
C LEU A 91 13.50 6.24 -11.13
N THR A 92 13.70 5.56 -10.01
CA THR A 92 14.55 4.36 -9.92
C THR A 92 13.79 3.22 -9.29
N ASP A 93 13.85 2.04 -9.90
CA ASP A 93 13.15 0.85 -9.45
C ASP A 93 14.11 -0.11 -8.75
N PHE A 94 13.71 -0.60 -7.57
CA PHE A 94 14.48 -1.53 -6.72
C PHE A 94 13.69 -2.83 -6.54
N PRO A 95 13.85 -3.81 -7.46
CA PRO A 95 13.21 -5.11 -7.32
C PRO A 95 13.82 -5.89 -6.16
N ASP A 96 12.98 -6.66 -5.47
CA ASP A 96 13.42 -7.59 -4.43
C ASP A 96 13.49 -9.00 -5.00
N ASP A 97 14.68 -9.55 -5.10
CA ASP A 97 14.88 -10.90 -5.65
C ASP A 97 14.30 -12.01 -4.76
N ARG A 98 14.01 -11.72 -3.48
CA ARG A 98 13.27 -12.63 -2.60
C ARG A 98 11.81 -12.82 -3.05
N LEU A 99 11.30 -11.91 -3.87
CA LEU A 99 9.95 -11.92 -4.43
C LEU A 99 9.97 -12.27 -5.93
N GLY A 100 10.83 -13.22 -6.30
CA GLY A 100 10.92 -13.75 -7.66
C GLY A 100 9.68 -14.56 -8.08
N PRO A 101 9.67 -15.12 -9.29
CA PRO A 101 8.50 -15.85 -9.84
C PRO A 101 8.04 -17.04 -8.98
N ASP A 102 8.97 -17.69 -8.28
CA ASP A 102 8.69 -18.87 -7.46
C ASP A 102 8.44 -18.52 -5.98
N ALA A 103 8.50 -17.24 -5.60
CA ALA A 103 8.22 -16.80 -4.24
C ALA A 103 6.73 -16.90 -3.92
N HIS A 104 6.42 -17.35 -2.71
CA HIS A 104 5.04 -17.45 -2.23
C HIS A 104 4.58 -16.19 -1.46
N GLN A 105 5.49 -15.27 -1.17
CA GLN A 105 5.20 -14.00 -0.54
C GLN A 105 5.01 -12.90 -1.58
N THR A 106 4.16 -11.93 -1.23
CA THR A 106 3.93 -10.72 -2.02
C THR A 106 3.85 -9.51 -1.10
N TYR A 107 4.28 -8.36 -1.58
CA TYR A 107 3.90 -7.11 -0.95
C TYR A 107 2.38 -7.00 -0.90
N PHE A 108 1.89 -6.28 0.13
CA PHE A 108 0.47 -6.03 0.21
C PHE A 108 0.18 -4.52 0.21
N LEU A 109 -0.04 -3.90 1.37
CA LEU A 109 -0.44 -2.49 1.45
C LEU A 109 0.50 -1.65 2.30
N GLY A 110 1.19 -2.28 3.24
CA GLY A 110 1.97 -1.55 4.23
C GLY A 110 3.29 -1.07 3.67
N LEU A 111 3.52 0.23 3.75
CA LEU A 111 4.80 0.87 3.49
C LEU A 111 4.94 2.06 4.44
N ALA A 112 6.06 2.17 5.14
CA ALA A 112 6.39 3.32 5.97
C ALA A 112 7.90 3.49 6.10
N PHE A 113 8.34 4.72 6.33
CA PHE A 113 9.71 5.00 6.73
C PHE A 113 9.91 4.81 8.23
N SER A 114 11.14 4.48 8.64
CA SER A 114 11.61 4.71 10.00
C SER A 114 11.60 6.20 10.32
N LEU A 115 11.57 6.54 11.61
CA LEU A 115 11.53 7.94 12.03
C LEU A 115 12.78 8.72 11.61
N ASP A 116 13.93 8.06 11.52
CA ASP A 116 15.19 8.65 11.05
C ASP A 116 15.32 8.68 9.52
N GLY A 117 14.40 8.08 8.80
CA GLY A 117 14.40 8.02 7.33
C GLY A 117 15.39 7.04 6.71
N HIS A 118 16.15 6.29 7.52
CA HIS A 118 17.18 5.38 7.03
C HIS A 118 16.68 3.97 6.72
N ARG A 119 15.41 3.68 7.03
CA ARG A 119 14.78 2.39 6.72
C ARG A 119 13.40 2.56 6.12
N LEU A 120 13.01 1.53 5.36
CA LEU A 120 11.65 1.32 4.90
C LEU A 120 11.14 -0.01 5.46
N TYR A 121 9.90 -0.02 5.87
CA TYR A 121 9.16 -1.19 6.32
C TYR A 121 8.05 -1.48 5.32
N ALA A 122 7.99 -2.72 4.81
CA ALA A 122 6.98 -3.16 3.87
C ALA A 122 6.29 -4.44 4.35
N SER A 123 4.96 -4.48 4.35
CA SER A 123 4.22 -5.68 4.69
C SER A 123 4.31 -6.73 3.59
N MET A 124 4.59 -7.99 3.97
CA MET A 124 4.63 -9.14 3.08
C MET A 124 3.73 -10.25 3.60
N ALA A 125 2.92 -10.80 2.73
CA ALA A 125 1.97 -11.85 3.07
C ALA A 125 1.89 -12.94 2.00
N SER A 126 1.47 -14.12 2.41
CA SER A 126 1.22 -15.28 1.57
C SER A 126 0.01 -16.06 2.07
N PHE A 127 -0.79 -16.57 1.15
CA PHE A 127 -1.84 -17.54 1.44
C PHE A 127 -1.36 -18.98 1.35
N THR A 128 -0.35 -19.25 0.53
CA THR A 128 0.13 -20.58 0.22
C THR A 128 1.27 -21.04 1.13
N ASP A 129 2.12 -20.11 1.55
CA ASP A 129 3.20 -20.37 2.51
C ASP A 129 3.38 -19.27 3.55
N PRO A 130 2.37 -19.04 4.40
CA PRO A 130 2.38 -17.96 5.37
C PRO A 130 3.44 -18.12 6.48
N LEU A 131 3.97 -19.31 6.66
CA LEU A 131 4.98 -19.60 7.68
C LEU A 131 6.41 -19.72 7.10
N GLY A 132 6.59 -19.51 5.80
CA GLY A 132 7.89 -19.57 5.15
C GLY A 132 8.54 -20.95 5.25
N LYS A 133 7.77 -22.00 4.97
CA LYS A 133 8.28 -23.39 5.07
C LYS A 133 9.03 -23.84 3.83
N ASN A 134 8.74 -23.24 2.69
CA ASN A 134 9.43 -23.57 1.46
C ASN A 134 10.81 -22.89 1.41
N PRO A 135 11.80 -23.53 0.80
CA PRO A 135 13.13 -22.95 0.66
C PRO A 135 13.06 -21.57 -0.05
N GLY A 136 13.69 -20.56 0.56
CA GLY A 136 13.72 -19.21 0.03
C GLY A 136 12.55 -18.31 0.43
N ASP A 137 11.46 -18.87 0.98
CA ASP A 137 10.33 -18.10 1.45
C ASP A 137 10.58 -17.50 2.84
N THR A 138 10.04 -16.29 3.08
CA THR A 138 10.20 -15.59 4.37
C THR A 138 9.05 -15.84 5.34
N GLY A 139 7.90 -16.28 4.84
CA GLY A 139 6.65 -16.25 5.60
C GLY A 139 6.03 -14.85 5.66
N ASN A 140 4.96 -14.72 6.44
CA ASN A 140 4.29 -13.45 6.64
C ASN A 140 5.04 -12.58 7.65
N GLY A 141 5.21 -11.29 7.34
CA GLY A 141 5.94 -10.38 8.22
C GLY A 141 6.20 -9.02 7.59
N ILE A 142 7.22 -8.36 8.09
CA ILE A 142 7.64 -7.04 7.63
C ILE A 142 9.04 -7.14 7.03
N ALA A 143 9.15 -6.85 5.75
CA ALA A 143 10.44 -6.68 5.09
C ALA A 143 11.03 -5.31 5.49
N VAL A 144 12.31 -5.30 5.83
CA VAL A 144 13.06 -4.10 6.19
C VAL A 144 14.10 -3.85 5.13
N TYR A 145 14.16 -2.62 4.65
CA TYR A 145 15.13 -2.15 3.68
C TYR A 145 15.95 -1.03 4.30
N THR A 146 17.24 -0.96 4.00
CA THR A 146 17.99 0.28 4.18
C THR A 146 17.55 1.29 3.13
N PHE A 147 17.56 2.56 3.50
CA PHE A 147 17.26 3.66 2.57
C PHE A 147 18.29 4.77 2.75
N GLU A 148 19.08 5.01 1.70
CA GLU A 148 20.12 6.02 1.69
C GLU A 148 20.18 6.70 0.31
N ASN A 149 20.08 8.02 0.30
CA ASN A 149 20.19 8.83 -0.93
C ASN A 149 19.32 8.31 -2.08
N GLY A 150 18.05 8.00 -1.78
CA GLY A 150 17.11 7.51 -2.78
C GLY A 150 17.31 6.04 -3.19
N ARG A 151 18.15 5.28 -2.49
CA ARG A 151 18.41 3.86 -2.78
C ARG A 151 17.84 2.97 -1.69
N ALA A 152 16.99 2.03 -2.09
CA ALA A 152 16.45 1.00 -1.20
C ALA A 152 17.20 -0.33 -1.43
N ALA A 153 17.61 -1.00 -0.34
CA ALA A 153 18.22 -2.32 -0.41
C ALA A 153 17.69 -3.24 0.72
N PRO A 154 17.44 -4.53 0.44
CA PRO A 154 17.01 -5.48 1.47
C PRO A 154 17.99 -5.53 2.64
N GLU A 155 17.50 -5.38 3.88
CA GLU A 155 18.29 -5.47 5.11
C GLU A 155 17.98 -6.78 5.86
N ARG A 156 16.75 -6.90 6.33
CA ARG A 156 16.30 -8.04 7.14
C ARG A 156 14.80 -8.26 6.98
N PHE A 157 14.30 -9.28 7.67
CA PHE A 157 12.88 -9.60 7.73
C PHE A 157 12.45 -9.79 9.18
N LEU A 158 11.31 -9.21 9.56
CA LEU A 158 10.69 -9.36 10.88
C LEU A 158 9.49 -10.30 10.74
N PRO A 159 9.65 -11.59 11.06
CA PRO A 159 8.56 -12.55 10.95
C PRO A 159 7.47 -12.25 11.98
N LEU A 160 6.20 -12.35 11.58
CA LEU A 160 5.07 -12.19 12.47
C LEU A 160 4.59 -13.58 12.93
N ALA A 161 4.85 -13.88 14.21
CA ALA A 161 4.43 -15.13 14.81
C ALA A 161 2.90 -15.31 14.69
N PRO A 162 2.42 -16.55 14.46
CA PRO A 162 1.00 -16.86 14.43
C PRO A 162 0.29 -16.45 15.73
N ARG A 163 -0.99 -16.13 15.62
CA ARG A 163 -1.84 -15.87 16.78
C ARG A 163 -2.19 -17.17 17.49
N VAL A 164 -1.73 -17.33 18.73
CA VAL A 164 -1.79 -18.61 19.46
C VAL A 164 -3.20 -19.01 19.94
N LYS A 165 -4.18 -18.12 19.98
CA LYS A 165 -5.58 -18.45 20.27
C LYS A 165 -6.53 -17.42 19.69
N ILE A 166 -7.10 -17.75 18.57
CA ILE A 166 -8.48 -17.34 18.34
C ILE A 166 -9.33 -18.51 18.85
N SER A 167 -10.28 -18.24 19.74
CA SER A 167 -11.29 -19.24 20.09
C SER A 167 -12.11 -19.54 18.84
N ALA A 168 -11.55 -20.41 17.99
CA ALA A 168 -12.11 -20.79 16.72
C ALA A 168 -13.38 -21.57 16.95
N GLY A 169 -14.51 -21.07 16.51
CA GLY A 169 -15.70 -21.89 16.32
C GLY A 169 -15.39 -23.02 15.32
N LYS A 170 -16.15 -24.10 15.36
CA LYS A 170 -15.98 -25.32 14.56
C LYS A 170 -15.95 -25.14 13.02
N LEU A 171 -16.19 -23.94 12.50
CA LEU A 171 -16.24 -23.63 11.07
C LEU A 171 -15.01 -22.89 10.53
N ARG A 172 -14.02 -22.55 11.36
CA ARG A 172 -12.77 -21.95 10.87
C ARG A 172 -11.97 -22.99 10.10
N ARG A 173 -11.61 -22.67 8.88
CA ARG A 173 -10.60 -23.44 8.15
C ARG A 173 -9.28 -23.30 8.90
N LYS A 174 -8.70 -24.43 9.27
CA LYS A 174 -7.48 -24.55 10.08
C LYS A 174 -6.30 -23.74 9.47
N GLU A 175 -6.31 -23.58 8.15
CA GLU A 175 -5.29 -22.88 7.38
C GLU A 175 -5.29 -21.34 7.59
N PHE A 176 -6.41 -20.75 8.01
CA PHE A 176 -6.54 -19.30 8.20
C PHE A 176 -6.52 -18.85 9.66
N ASN A 177 -6.55 -19.80 10.61
CA ASN A 177 -6.92 -19.47 11.98
C ASN A 177 -5.80 -18.92 12.85
N ASP A 178 -4.56 -19.22 12.50
CA ASP A 178 -3.42 -18.94 13.37
C ASP A 178 -2.35 -18.07 12.67
N VAL A 179 -2.62 -17.65 11.45
CA VAL A 179 -1.68 -16.94 10.62
C VAL A 179 -1.94 -15.45 10.62
N THR A 180 -0.93 -14.67 10.87
CA THR A 180 -0.98 -13.21 10.82
C THR A 180 -0.76 -12.72 9.39
N TYR A 181 -1.68 -11.91 8.87
CA TYR A 181 -1.61 -11.34 7.52
C TYR A 181 -1.42 -9.83 7.57
N PRO A 182 -0.17 -9.32 7.57
CA PRO A 182 0.10 -7.89 7.64
C PRO A 182 -0.41 -7.15 6.40
N ALA A 183 -1.08 -6.04 6.63
CA ALA A 183 -1.62 -5.11 5.64
C ALA A 183 -1.00 -3.72 5.82
N GLY A 184 -1.80 -2.70 6.14
CA GLY A 184 -1.30 -1.35 6.40
C GLY A 184 -0.46 -1.28 7.67
N LEU A 185 0.52 -0.38 7.69
CA LEU A 185 1.40 -0.17 8.84
C LEU A 185 1.70 1.31 9.06
N SER A 186 2.06 1.66 10.29
CA SER A 186 2.47 3.00 10.71
C SER A 186 3.59 2.91 11.72
N VAL A 187 4.51 3.88 11.69
CA VAL A 187 5.69 3.95 12.57
C VAL A 187 5.60 5.18 13.45
N SER A 188 5.88 5.03 14.73
CA SER A 188 6.00 6.15 15.68
C SER A 188 6.86 5.74 16.89
N THR A 189 7.18 6.69 17.74
CA THR A 189 7.79 6.40 19.05
C THR A 189 6.69 5.99 20.02
N VAL A 190 6.78 4.78 20.57
CA VAL A 190 5.89 4.28 21.63
C VAL A 190 6.74 3.87 22.81
N ASN A 191 6.44 4.42 24.01
CA ASN A 191 7.20 4.16 25.24
C ASN A 191 8.72 4.38 25.07
N GLY A 192 9.12 5.39 24.30
CA GLY A 192 10.52 5.76 24.10
C GLY A 192 11.30 4.92 23.07
N ALA A 193 10.66 4.00 22.38
CA ALA A 193 11.25 3.19 21.32
C ALA A 193 10.47 3.32 20.00
N GLU A 194 11.16 3.18 18.88
CA GLU A 194 10.48 3.09 17.58
C GLU A 194 9.66 1.79 17.51
N ALA A 195 8.39 1.94 17.18
CA ALA A 195 7.44 0.84 17.09
C ALA A 195 6.64 0.90 15.77
N ILE A 196 6.20 -0.26 15.32
CA ILE A 196 5.39 -0.42 14.12
C ILE A 196 4.02 -0.96 14.55
N LEU A 197 2.95 -0.23 14.24
CA LEU A 197 1.58 -0.73 14.36
C LEU A 197 1.18 -1.30 13.01
N VAL A 198 0.79 -2.56 12.99
CA VAL A 198 0.43 -3.32 11.78
C VAL A 198 -1.02 -3.75 11.86
N ALA A 199 -1.82 -3.34 10.89
CA ALA A 199 -3.15 -3.91 10.66
C ALA A 199 -2.99 -5.30 10.02
N CYS A 200 -3.66 -6.33 10.57
CA CYS A 200 -3.53 -7.70 10.08
C CYS A 200 -4.87 -8.20 9.53
N ASN A 201 -4.98 -8.19 8.21
CA ASN A 201 -6.23 -8.31 7.46
C ASN A 201 -7.01 -9.59 7.79
N ASN A 202 -6.48 -10.75 7.41
CA ASN A 202 -7.22 -12.02 7.54
C ASN A 202 -7.15 -12.67 8.92
N SER A 203 -6.48 -12.04 9.88
CA SER A 203 -6.41 -12.50 11.27
C SER A 203 -7.24 -11.66 12.25
N ASP A 204 -7.94 -10.62 11.76
CA ASP A 204 -8.79 -9.73 12.57
C ASP A 204 -8.05 -9.18 13.80
N GLU A 205 -6.81 -8.74 13.62
CA GLU A 205 -6.01 -8.17 14.70
C GLU A 205 -5.20 -6.96 14.25
N ALA A 206 -4.71 -6.20 15.19
CA ALA A 206 -3.56 -5.32 14.99
C ALA A 206 -2.42 -5.76 15.90
N ILE A 207 -1.19 -5.51 15.48
CA ILE A 207 0.01 -5.86 16.23
C ILE A 207 0.87 -4.62 16.39
N LEU A 208 1.28 -4.34 17.61
CA LEU A 208 2.34 -3.37 17.90
C LEU A 208 3.63 -4.15 18.12
N LEU A 209 4.67 -3.84 17.37
CA LEU A 209 5.98 -4.48 17.51
C LEU A 209 7.10 -3.45 17.62
N ASN A 210 8.17 -3.85 18.28
CA ASN A 210 9.41 -3.08 18.32
C ASN A 210 10.09 -3.13 16.94
N ALA A 211 10.42 -1.96 16.39
CA ALA A 211 11.00 -1.87 15.05
C ALA A 211 12.43 -2.43 14.96
N ALA A 212 13.19 -2.42 16.08
CA ALA A 212 14.58 -2.85 16.09
C ALA A 212 14.73 -4.37 16.00
N ASP A 213 13.89 -5.14 16.70
CA ASP A 213 14.03 -6.59 16.82
C ASP A 213 12.78 -7.39 16.39
N GLY A 214 11.68 -6.72 16.04
CA GLY A 214 10.42 -7.34 15.65
C GLY A 214 9.66 -7.99 16.79
N LYS A 215 10.08 -7.77 18.05
CA LYS A 215 9.37 -8.32 19.20
C LYS A 215 7.98 -7.73 19.32
N ILE A 216 6.98 -8.59 19.40
CA ILE A 216 5.59 -8.18 19.59
C ILE A 216 5.42 -7.63 21.00
N ILE A 217 5.00 -6.35 21.08
CA ILE A 217 4.70 -5.64 22.33
C ILE A 217 3.26 -5.96 22.71
N HIS A 218 2.30 -5.73 21.80
CA HIS A 218 0.89 -5.98 22.04
C HIS A 218 0.22 -6.60 20.81
N ARG A 219 -0.84 -7.37 21.08
CA ARG A 219 -1.82 -7.82 20.07
C ARG A 219 -3.19 -7.32 20.44
N PHE A 220 -3.89 -6.69 19.52
CA PHE A 220 -5.22 -6.15 19.68
C PHE A 220 -6.21 -7.03 18.94
N ASP A 221 -7.15 -7.62 19.64
CA ASP A 221 -8.22 -8.43 19.05
C ASP A 221 -9.30 -7.50 18.47
N LEU A 222 -9.41 -7.48 17.14
CA LEU A 222 -10.36 -6.69 16.38
C LEU A 222 -11.48 -7.54 15.77
N SER A 223 -11.62 -8.78 16.24
CA SER A 223 -12.63 -9.71 15.73
C SER A 223 -14.04 -9.19 16.02
N THR A 224 -14.83 -9.02 14.98
CA THR A 224 -16.27 -8.68 15.09
C THR A 224 -17.14 -9.93 15.05
N PHE A 225 -16.57 -11.07 14.65
CA PHE A 225 -17.26 -12.32 14.57
C PHE A 225 -16.35 -13.49 15.01
N LYS A 226 -16.90 -14.40 15.84
CA LYS A 226 -16.11 -15.47 16.49
C LYS A 226 -15.70 -16.63 15.59
N ARG A 227 -16.31 -16.79 14.42
CA ARG A 227 -16.17 -18.01 13.60
C ARG A 227 -15.30 -17.86 12.37
N ILE A 228 -15.28 -16.67 11.79
CA ILE A 228 -14.51 -16.34 10.58
C ILE A 228 -13.93 -14.95 10.74
N PRO A 229 -12.79 -14.62 10.10
CA PRO A 229 -12.35 -13.25 9.95
C PRO A 229 -13.44 -12.41 9.30
N ALA A 230 -13.82 -11.31 9.93
CA ALA A 230 -14.96 -10.51 9.50
C ALA A 230 -14.73 -9.00 9.61
N SER A 231 -13.73 -8.55 10.34
CA SER A 231 -13.41 -7.13 10.46
C SER A 231 -12.51 -6.65 9.32
N LEU A 232 -11.59 -7.50 8.87
CA LEU A 232 -10.59 -7.23 7.85
C LEU A 232 -9.86 -5.89 8.08
N PRO A 233 -8.99 -5.78 9.09
CA PRO A 233 -8.17 -4.61 9.33
C PRO A 233 -7.33 -4.25 8.09
N TYR A 234 -7.35 -2.97 7.69
CA TYR A 234 -6.79 -2.56 6.41
C TYR A 234 -5.62 -1.57 6.55
N SER A 235 -5.83 -0.45 7.22
CA SER A 235 -4.83 0.60 7.45
C SER A 235 -4.66 0.86 8.95
N ALA A 236 -3.49 1.34 9.33
CA ALA A 236 -3.17 1.72 10.69
C ALA A 236 -2.47 3.08 10.71
N VAL A 237 -2.75 3.90 11.72
CA VAL A 237 -2.01 5.14 12.02
C VAL A 237 -1.80 5.25 13.52
N ILE A 238 -0.69 5.88 13.92
CA ILE A 238 -0.33 6.16 15.32
C ILE A 238 -0.29 7.68 15.52
N THR A 239 -0.81 8.17 16.64
CA THR A 239 -0.65 9.57 17.05
C THR A 239 0.82 9.88 17.32
N ARG A 240 1.24 11.13 17.12
CA ARG A 240 2.63 11.56 17.31
C ARG A 240 3.16 11.35 18.72
N ASP A 241 2.28 11.44 19.72
CA ASP A 241 2.62 11.17 21.11
C ASP A 241 2.79 9.67 21.43
N GLY A 242 2.55 8.80 20.45
CA GLY A 242 2.68 7.35 20.57
C GLY A 242 1.68 6.68 21.50
N LYS A 243 0.62 7.37 21.93
CA LYS A 243 -0.32 6.82 22.92
C LYS A 243 -1.49 6.11 22.28
N ARG A 244 -1.98 6.60 21.15
CA ARG A 244 -3.17 6.06 20.49
C ARG A 244 -2.83 5.55 19.11
N GLY A 245 -3.50 4.47 18.70
CA GLY A 245 -3.52 3.98 17.34
C GLY A 245 -4.94 3.91 16.81
N PHE A 246 -5.10 4.07 15.51
CA PHE A 246 -6.37 3.86 14.83
C PHE A 246 -6.18 2.83 13.72
N VAL A 247 -7.17 1.95 13.57
CA VAL A 247 -7.18 0.90 12.55
C VAL A 247 -8.51 0.89 11.83
N SER A 248 -8.48 0.98 10.51
CA SER A 248 -9.68 0.82 9.69
C SER A 248 -10.06 -0.65 9.57
N LEU A 249 -11.34 -0.95 9.79
CA LEU A 249 -11.92 -2.29 9.70
C LEU A 249 -12.80 -2.35 8.43
N TRP A 250 -12.18 -2.76 7.33
CA TRP A 250 -12.74 -2.63 5.99
C TRP A 250 -14.12 -3.27 5.88
N ASN A 251 -14.26 -4.54 6.25
CA ASN A 251 -15.52 -5.27 6.12
C ASN A 251 -16.51 -4.96 7.25
N ALA A 252 -16.03 -4.57 8.42
CA ALA A 252 -16.87 -4.15 9.54
C ALA A 252 -17.39 -2.71 9.40
N SER A 253 -16.96 -1.96 8.36
CA SER A 253 -17.35 -0.55 8.16
C SER A 253 -17.11 0.33 9.39
N SER A 254 -16.01 0.09 10.10
CA SER A 254 -15.73 0.66 11.41
C SER A 254 -14.29 1.15 11.50
N ILE A 255 -14.01 1.92 12.55
CA ILE A 255 -12.65 2.24 13.02
C ILE A 255 -12.49 1.69 14.44
N ALA A 256 -11.34 1.09 14.71
CA ALA A 256 -10.90 0.74 16.04
C ALA A 256 -9.92 1.80 16.56
N GLU A 257 -10.11 2.23 17.81
CA GLU A 257 -9.16 3.04 18.59
C GLU A 257 -8.45 2.15 19.59
N LEU A 258 -7.12 2.27 19.64
CA LEU A 258 -6.22 1.45 20.45
C LEU A 258 -5.47 2.33 21.45
N ASP A 259 -5.34 1.86 22.68
CA ASP A 259 -4.39 2.36 23.67
C ASP A 259 -3.10 1.55 23.55
N LEU A 260 -2.07 2.17 22.99
CA LEU A 260 -0.81 1.50 22.67
C LEU A 260 0.04 1.19 23.90
N ALA A 261 -0.16 1.93 25.00
CA ALA A 261 0.57 1.69 26.25
C ALA A 261 0.03 0.46 26.98
N SER A 262 -1.28 0.32 27.06
CA SER A 262 -1.93 -0.78 27.80
C SER A 262 -2.23 -2.01 26.94
N GLY A 263 -2.13 -1.90 25.61
CA GLY A 263 -2.48 -2.99 24.69
C GLY A 263 -3.99 -3.26 24.60
N ARG A 264 -4.85 -2.27 24.89
CA ARG A 264 -6.30 -2.43 24.87
C ARG A 264 -6.95 -1.79 23.66
N VAL A 265 -7.98 -2.44 23.13
CA VAL A 265 -8.94 -1.81 22.23
C VAL A 265 -9.85 -0.90 23.06
N VAL A 266 -9.78 0.41 22.83
CA VAL A 266 -10.58 1.40 23.56
C VAL A 266 -12.03 1.34 23.13
N ARG A 267 -12.25 1.36 21.81
CA ARG A 267 -13.59 1.28 21.20
C ARG A 267 -13.49 0.86 19.74
N VAL A 268 -14.60 0.35 19.23
CA VAL A 268 -14.83 0.15 17.80
C VAL A 268 -16.06 0.97 17.40
N LEU A 269 -15.87 1.92 16.49
CA LEU A 269 -16.91 2.86 16.05
C LEU A 269 -17.37 2.50 14.64
N PRO A 270 -18.65 2.16 14.43
CA PRO A 270 -19.25 2.11 13.09
C PRO A 270 -19.29 3.50 12.45
N LEU A 271 -18.81 3.62 11.21
CA LEU A 271 -18.70 4.93 10.54
C LEU A 271 -20.01 5.40 9.91
N GLU A 272 -20.75 4.49 9.34
CA GLU A 272 -22.07 4.79 8.76
C GLU A 272 -23.04 3.65 9.08
N LYS A 273 -24.29 4.03 9.31
CA LYS A 273 -25.37 3.02 9.40
C LYS A 273 -25.66 2.51 8.00
N PRO A 274 -25.82 1.19 7.80
CA PRO A 274 -26.30 0.65 6.53
C PRO A 274 -27.64 1.28 6.14
N ALA A 275 -27.78 1.66 4.88
CA ALA A 275 -29.04 2.26 4.36
C ALA A 275 -30.20 1.23 4.40
N ALA A 276 -29.87 -0.07 4.38
CA ALA A 276 -30.81 -1.18 4.51
C ALA A 276 -30.06 -2.40 5.08
N PRO A 277 -30.76 -3.42 5.63
CA PRO A 277 -30.13 -4.60 6.21
C PRO A 277 -29.18 -5.36 5.29
N LEU A 278 -29.35 -5.25 3.97
CA LEU A 278 -28.50 -5.88 2.95
C LEU A 278 -27.68 -4.86 2.14
N ALA A 279 -27.62 -3.59 2.59
CA ALA A 279 -26.79 -2.59 1.93
C ALA A 279 -25.32 -2.90 2.18
N GLY A 280 -24.49 -2.70 1.15
CA GLY A 280 -23.03 -2.81 1.27
C GLY A 280 -22.47 -1.85 2.31
N GLY A 281 -21.42 -2.25 3.00
CA GLY A 281 -20.70 -1.44 3.97
C GLY A 281 -20.02 -0.21 3.36
N SER A 282 -19.48 0.66 4.21
CA SER A 282 -18.73 1.85 3.77
C SER A 282 -17.30 1.54 3.36
N HIS A 283 -16.78 0.40 3.79
CA HIS A 283 -15.43 -0.11 3.50
C HIS A 283 -14.33 0.94 3.70
N PRO A 284 -14.05 1.33 4.97
CA PRO A 284 -12.96 2.26 5.26
C PRO A 284 -11.61 1.63 4.89
N THR A 285 -10.78 2.39 4.18
CA THR A 285 -9.45 1.98 3.73
C THR A 285 -8.37 2.86 4.35
N ALA A 286 -7.89 3.86 3.62
CA ALA A 286 -6.79 4.70 4.08
C ALA A 286 -7.18 5.56 5.28
N LEU A 287 -6.25 5.68 6.21
CA LEU A 287 -6.31 6.57 7.37
C LEU A 287 -5.16 7.57 7.29
N LEU A 288 -5.41 8.81 7.71
CA LEU A 288 -4.41 9.86 7.82
C LEU A 288 -4.75 10.77 9.00
N LEU A 289 -3.78 11.01 9.88
CA LEU A 289 -3.87 12.07 10.88
C LEU A 289 -3.30 13.37 10.31
N ASN A 290 -3.94 14.50 10.64
CA ASN A 290 -3.38 15.80 10.29
C ASN A 290 -2.13 16.13 11.11
N GLY A 291 -1.55 17.30 10.83
CA GLY A 291 -0.26 17.67 11.40
C GLY A 291 -0.19 17.82 12.92
N ASP A 292 -1.30 17.98 13.63
CA ASP A 292 -1.38 18.09 15.10
C ASP A 292 -2.18 16.93 15.74
N ASP A 293 -2.53 15.91 14.96
CA ASP A 293 -3.32 14.75 15.34
C ASP A 293 -4.76 15.08 15.79
N SER A 294 -5.25 16.30 15.57
CA SER A 294 -6.62 16.69 15.95
C SER A 294 -7.68 16.06 15.06
N THR A 295 -7.37 15.84 13.78
CA THR A 295 -8.30 15.30 12.79
C THR A 295 -7.82 14.00 12.20
N LEU A 296 -8.69 13.00 12.20
CA LEU A 296 -8.48 11.71 11.53
C LEU A 296 -9.29 11.66 10.23
N TYR A 297 -8.59 11.64 9.10
CA TYR A 297 -9.21 11.43 7.79
C TYR A 297 -9.37 9.95 7.48
N VAL A 298 -10.54 9.58 6.95
CA VAL A 298 -10.91 8.20 6.64
C VAL A 298 -11.50 8.13 5.24
N ALA A 299 -10.85 7.40 4.35
CA ALA A 299 -11.39 7.12 3.02
C ALA A 299 -12.44 5.99 3.09
N LEU A 300 -13.65 6.27 2.58
CA LEU A 300 -14.75 5.31 2.47
C LEU A 300 -14.91 4.90 1.00
N THR A 301 -14.23 3.83 0.60
CA THR A 301 -14.14 3.44 -0.82
C THR A 301 -15.46 3.05 -1.45
N ASN A 302 -16.41 2.56 -0.66
CA ASN A 302 -17.74 2.17 -1.16
C ASN A 302 -18.77 3.30 -1.06
N ARG A 303 -18.34 4.52 -0.77
CA ARG A 303 -19.20 5.71 -0.60
C ARG A 303 -18.69 6.93 -1.37
N ASP A 304 -17.54 6.82 -2.04
CA ASP A 304 -16.89 7.93 -2.73
C ASP A 304 -16.77 9.17 -1.83
N LYS A 305 -16.28 8.95 -0.60
CA LYS A 305 -16.18 9.99 0.44
C LYS A 305 -14.90 9.86 1.24
N ILE A 306 -14.46 10.99 1.77
CA ILE A 306 -13.51 11.07 2.87
C ILE A 306 -14.23 11.73 4.05
N LEU A 307 -14.20 11.07 5.20
CA LEU A 307 -14.64 11.65 6.46
C LEU A 307 -13.46 12.35 7.14
N ALA A 308 -13.69 13.53 7.70
CA ALA A 308 -12.83 14.14 8.71
C ALA A 308 -13.49 13.94 10.07
N LEU A 309 -12.82 13.25 10.96
CA LEU A 309 -13.28 12.96 12.31
C LEU A 309 -12.40 13.71 13.31
N ASP A 310 -13.01 14.35 14.32
CA ASP A 310 -12.26 14.74 15.50
C ASP A 310 -11.58 13.51 16.10
N SER A 311 -10.28 13.51 16.23
CA SER A 311 -9.52 12.30 16.61
C SER A 311 -9.78 11.85 18.05
N HIS A 312 -10.30 12.71 18.94
CA HIS A 312 -10.55 12.42 20.34
C HIS A 312 -11.96 11.85 20.55
N THR A 313 -12.95 12.46 19.91
CA THR A 313 -14.34 12.05 20.04
C THR A 313 -14.77 11.05 18.98
N LEU A 314 -14.08 11.03 17.84
CA LEU A 314 -14.41 10.35 16.59
C LEU A 314 -15.76 10.80 15.99
N GLN A 315 -16.21 12.01 16.34
CA GLN A 315 -17.36 12.64 15.70
C GLN A 315 -16.96 13.18 14.33
N THR A 316 -17.86 13.05 13.36
CA THR A 316 -17.64 13.59 12.02
C THR A 316 -17.73 15.11 12.05
N GLU A 317 -16.65 15.79 11.68
CA GLU A 317 -16.55 17.23 11.54
C GLU A 317 -16.87 17.68 10.11
N ALA A 318 -16.38 16.92 9.12
CA ALA A 318 -16.60 17.21 7.71
C ALA A 318 -16.68 15.94 6.88
N THR A 319 -17.32 16.08 5.72
CA THR A 319 -17.40 15.03 4.70
C THR A 319 -17.04 15.62 3.35
N TYR A 320 -16.07 15.01 2.69
CA TYR A 320 -15.65 15.40 1.35
C TYR A 320 -16.10 14.32 0.36
N SER A 321 -16.89 14.71 -0.62
CA SER A 321 -17.27 13.81 -1.71
C SER A 321 -16.11 13.71 -2.70
N THR A 322 -15.71 12.49 -3.01
CA THR A 322 -14.78 12.20 -4.10
C THR A 322 -15.61 11.90 -5.34
N LYS A 323 -15.21 12.46 -6.48
CA LYS A 323 -15.83 12.08 -7.76
C LYS A 323 -15.04 10.90 -8.31
N LEU A 324 -15.73 9.84 -8.64
CA LEU A 324 -15.13 8.83 -9.51
C LEU A 324 -14.80 9.48 -10.85
N PRO A 325 -13.63 9.18 -11.43
CA PRO A 325 -13.26 9.66 -12.76
C PRO A 325 -14.22 9.20 -13.84
#